data_a6639badc8bbbeb016ef10bb0682a3e1
#
_entry.id   a6639badc8bbbeb016ef10bb0682a3e1
#
_cell.length_a   1.000
_cell.length_b   1.000
_cell.length_c   1.000
_cell.angle_alpha   90.00
_cell.angle_beta   90.00
_cell.angle_gamma   90.00
#
_symmetry.space_group_name_H-M   'P 1'
#
loop_
_entity.id
_entity.type
_entity.pdbx_description
1 polymer ?
#
loop_
_entity_poly.entity_id
_entity_poly.type
_entity_poly.pdbx_seq_one_letter_code
_entity_poly.pdbx_strand_id
1 'polypeptide(L)'
;MDLGLKDKVVIVTGGGAGIGGAVTLGLAAEGAIPVVFGRSPLADDFAAKLKAACPRSHFVQVELMHDPEIGAAVEQAAKAFGRIDGLVNNAGINDGIDLEAGPDAFRESLERNLIHYYTTAHHCLPWLRKSRGAIVNVSSKTALTGQGSTSGYTAAKGAQLSLTREWAAALRGDGIRVNAIIPAEVMTPLYEKWLKTFDDPEARLAEITRRIPLGQRMTTSEEIADTVIFLLSDKASHTTGQWLFVDGGYTHLDRALD
;
A
#
# COMPACT_ATOMS: atom_id res chain seq x y z
N MET A 1 -19.39 13.14 -1.41
CA MET A 1 -19.89 12.00 -0.58
C MET A 1 -19.15 12.07 0.74
N ASP A 2 -19.84 12.04 1.86
CA ASP A 2 -19.13 11.93 3.15
C ASP A 2 -18.64 10.48 3.34
N LEU A 3 -17.35 10.30 3.49
CA LEU A 3 -16.70 9.00 3.66
C LEU A 3 -16.69 8.53 5.13
N GLY A 4 -17.02 9.39 6.07
CA GLY A 4 -17.01 9.08 7.51
C GLY A 4 -15.60 8.86 8.07
N LEU A 5 -14.57 9.50 7.48
CA LEU A 5 -13.17 9.34 7.87
C LEU A 5 -12.66 10.40 8.85
N LYS A 6 -13.46 11.44 9.10
CA LYS A 6 -13.06 12.52 10.01
C LYS A 6 -12.63 11.98 11.37
N ASP A 7 -11.47 12.44 11.84
CA ASP A 7 -10.82 12.05 13.10
C ASP A 7 -10.44 10.57 13.25
N LYS A 8 -10.60 9.76 12.20
CA LYS A 8 -10.10 8.38 12.20
C LYS A 8 -8.59 8.35 12.06
N VAL A 9 -7.93 7.54 12.87
CA VAL A 9 -6.48 7.36 12.87
C VAL A 9 -6.10 6.20 11.96
N VAL A 10 -5.32 6.45 10.93
CA VAL A 10 -4.92 5.46 9.93
C VAL A 10 -3.40 5.38 9.83
N ILE A 11 -2.83 4.22 10.10
CA ILE A 11 -1.42 3.93 9.88
C ILE A 11 -1.19 3.63 8.41
N VAL A 12 -0.17 4.29 7.81
CA VAL A 12 0.24 4.06 6.42
C VAL A 12 1.73 3.71 6.39
N THR A 13 2.05 2.44 6.10
CA THR A 13 3.45 2.02 5.95
C THR A 13 3.99 2.51 4.61
N GLY A 14 5.20 3.11 4.62
CA GLY A 14 5.76 3.75 3.43
C GLY A 14 4.94 4.95 2.95
N GLY A 15 4.25 5.65 3.87
CA GLY A 15 3.32 6.74 3.57
C GLY A 15 3.95 8.07 3.17
N GLY A 16 5.27 8.14 2.93
CA GLY A 16 5.98 9.40 2.64
C GLY A 16 6.15 9.72 1.15
N ALA A 17 5.86 8.81 0.24
CA ALA A 17 6.03 9.01 -1.20
C ALA A 17 5.18 8.03 -2.02
N GLY A 18 5.07 8.27 -3.32
CA GLY A 18 4.37 7.41 -4.27
C GLY A 18 2.93 7.11 -3.84
N ILE A 19 2.49 5.87 -3.99
CA ILE A 19 1.13 5.44 -3.63
C ILE A 19 0.84 5.73 -2.14
N GLY A 20 1.76 5.35 -1.23
CA GLY A 20 1.58 5.63 0.20
C GLY A 20 1.48 7.11 0.52
N GLY A 21 2.26 7.96 -0.17
CA GLY A 21 2.19 9.41 -0.04
C GLY A 21 0.86 9.98 -0.49
N ALA A 22 0.35 9.53 -1.63
CA ALA A 22 -0.97 9.94 -2.14
C ALA A 22 -2.09 9.51 -1.16
N VAL A 23 -2.04 8.28 -0.64
CA VAL A 23 -2.97 7.80 0.40
C VAL A 23 -2.90 8.69 1.65
N THR A 24 -1.71 9.04 2.11
CA THR A 24 -1.51 9.88 3.29
C THR A 24 -2.14 11.26 3.11
N LEU A 25 -1.89 11.91 1.97
CA LEU A 25 -2.46 13.23 1.68
C LEU A 25 -3.98 13.16 1.46
N GLY A 26 -4.47 12.15 0.76
CA GLY A 26 -5.90 11.96 0.54
C GLY A 26 -6.66 11.70 1.85
N LEU A 27 -6.11 10.88 2.76
CA LEU A 27 -6.68 10.69 4.10
C LEU A 27 -6.74 12.01 4.89
N ALA A 28 -5.68 12.82 4.81
CA ALA A 28 -5.65 14.14 5.45
C ALA A 28 -6.72 15.08 4.88
N ALA A 29 -6.94 15.06 3.56
CA ALA A 29 -7.97 15.84 2.89
C ALA A 29 -9.40 15.43 3.31
N GLU A 30 -9.62 14.15 3.59
CA GLU A 30 -10.89 13.61 4.11
C GLU A 30 -11.05 13.80 5.64
N GLY A 31 -10.14 14.53 6.28
CA GLY A 31 -10.17 14.85 7.72
C GLY A 31 -9.73 13.71 8.64
N ALA A 32 -9.18 12.64 8.09
CA ALA A 32 -8.54 11.59 8.88
C ALA A 32 -7.18 12.06 9.43
N ILE A 33 -6.63 11.30 10.35
CA ILE A 33 -5.33 11.53 10.96
C ILE A 33 -4.37 10.45 10.46
N PRO A 34 -3.61 10.70 9.40
CA PRO A 34 -2.63 9.73 8.95
C PRO A 34 -1.43 9.68 9.89
N VAL A 35 -1.00 8.45 10.22
CA VAL A 35 0.24 8.15 10.92
C VAL A 35 1.15 7.43 9.95
N VAL A 36 2.20 8.12 9.52
CA VAL A 36 3.14 7.60 8.52
C VAL A 36 4.24 6.80 9.19
N PHE A 37 4.38 5.54 8.81
CA PHE A 37 5.52 4.71 9.18
C PHE A 37 6.53 4.68 8.04
N GLY A 38 7.78 5.02 8.32
CA GLY A 38 8.83 5.04 7.32
C GLY A 38 10.23 5.05 7.90
N ARG A 39 11.17 4.53 7.12
CA ARG A 39 12.58 4.40 7.51
C ARG A 39 13.31 5.75 7.53
N SER A 40 13.01 6.60 6.58
CA SER A 40 13.66 7.91 6.42
C SER A 40 12.69 9.04 6.74
N PRO A 41 13.18 10.19 7.25
CA PRO A 41 12.35 11.37 7.42
C PRO A 41 11.56 11.72 6.16
N LEU A 42 10.40 12.34 6.33
CA LEU A 42 9.62 12.86 5.22
C LEU A 42 10.41 13.97 4.50
N ALA A 43 10.30 14.04 3.17
CA ALA A 43 10.81 15.17 2.42
C ALA A 43 10.12 16.46 2.88
N ASP A 44 10.86 17.57 2.97
CA ASP A 44 10.39 18.82 3.56
C ASP A 44 9.11 19.36 2.91
N ASP A 45 9.03 19.29 1.58
CA ASP A 45 7.85 19.73 0.83
C ASP A 45 6.62 18.84 1.10
N PHE A 46 6.83 17.53 1.22
CA PHE A 46 5.77 16.59 1.58
C PHE A 46 5.32 16.80 3.02
N ALA A 47 6.25 16.94 3.95
CA ALA A 47 5.95 17.21 5.35
C ALA A 47 5.15 18.51 5.53
N ALA A 48 5.53 19.57 4.80
CA ALA A 48 4.81 20.84 4.81
C ALA A 48 3.38 20.70 4.27
N LYS A 49 3.19 20.03 3.12
CA LYS A 49 1.86 19.75 2.56
C LYS A 49 1.00 18.93 3.52
N LEU A 50 1.56 17.87 4.11
CA LEU A 50 0.84 17.03 5.05
C LEU A 50 0.43 17.81 6.32
N LYS A 51 1.32 18.64 6.87
CA LYS A 51 1.04 19.47 8.03
C LYS A 51 -0.03 20.53 7.75
N ALA A 52 -0.02 21.11 6.54
CA ALA A 52 -1.05 22.06 6.12
C ALA A 52 -2.43 21.39 5.99
N ALA A 53 -2.51 20.17 5.44
CA ALA A 53 -3.75 19.41 5.28
C ALA A 53 -4.26 18.83 6.62
N CYS A 54 -3.36 18.30 7.45
CA CYS A 54 -3.68 17.73 8.76
C CYS A 54 -2.60 18.07 9.79
N PRO A 55 -2.77 19.14 10.60
CA PRO A 55 -1.80 19.51 11.65
C PRO A 55 -1.56 18.39 12.68
N ARG A 56 -2.53 17.50 12.86
CA ARG A 56 -2.45 16.32 13.76
C ARG A 56 -1.73 15.11 13.16
N SER A 57 -1.40 15.14 11.86
CA SER A 57 -0.64 14.06 11.23
C SER A 57 0.65 13.75 11.98
N HIS A 58 1.05 12.48 11.99
CA HIS A 58 2.22 12.03 12.74
C HIS A 58 3.13 11.17 11.86
N PHE A 59 4.44 11.33 12.04
CA PHE A 59 5.45 10.50 11.42
C PHE A 59 6.17 9.71 12.51
N VAL A 60 6.32 8.41 12.33
CA VAL A 60 7.10 7.53 13.19
C VAL A 60 8.21 6.91 12.33
N GLN A 61 9.45 7.17 12.71
CA GLN A 61 10.57 6.52 12.08
C GLN A 61 10.65 5.07 12.57
N VAL A 62 10.65 4.12 11.63
CA VAL A 62 10.65 2.69 11.94
C VAL A 62 11.28 1.90 10.79
N GLU A 63 12.15 0.93 11.14
CA GLU A 63 12.61 -0.07 10.18
C GLU A 63 11.65 -1.26 10.21
N LEU A 64 10.92 -1.45 9.10
CA LEU A 64 9.87 -2.45 9.01
C LEU A 64 10.39 -3.90 8.90
N MET A 65 11.69 -4.10 8.79
CA MET A 65 12.30 -5.43 8.88
C MET A 65 12.61 -5.85 10.33
N HIS A 66 12.32 -4.98 11.31
CA HIS A 66 12.60 -5.22 12.73
C HIS A 66 11.29 -5.26 13.54
N ASP A 67 10.78 -6.45 13.80
CA ASP A 67 9.51 -6.67 14.52
C ASP A 67 9.38 -5.87 15.83
N PRO A 68 10.40 -5.77 16.71
CA PRO A 68 10.29 -4.96 17.93
C PRO A 68 10.06 -3.48 17.66
N GLU A 69 10.65 -2.92 16.59
CA GLU A 69 10.46 -1.51 16.22
C GLU A 69 9.03 -1.27 15.73
N ILE A 70 8.47 -2.21 14.96
CA ILE A 70 7.06 -2.13 14.50
C ILE A 70 6.12 -2.09 15.70
N GLY A 71 6.31 -2.98 16.68
CA GLY A 71 5.49 -3.00 17.90
C GLY A 71 5.57 -1.68 18.67
N ALA A 72 6.77 -1.14 18.86
CA ALA A 72 6.99 0.16 19.51
C ALA A 72 6.35 1.32 18.74
N ALA A 73 6.45 1.33 17.39
CA ALA A 73 5.85 2.34 16.55
C ALA A 73 4.31 2.34 16.62
N VAL A 74 3.69 1.16 16.61
CA VAL A 74 2.23 1.01 16.77
C VAL A 74 1.80 1.50 18.16
N GLU A 75 2.54 1.15 19.21
CA GLU A 75 2.25 1.59 20.57
C GLU A 75 2.40 3.11 20.71
N GLN A 76 3.40 3.72 20.06
CA GLN A 76 3.57 5.18 20.01
C GLN A 76 2.37 5.85 19.35
N ALA A 77 1.92 5.35 18.19
CA ALA A 77 0.75 5.87 17.49
C ALA A 77 -0.52 5.75 18.36
N ALA A 78 -0.71 4.59 18.96
CA ALA A 78 -1.86 4.32 19.84
C ALA A 78 -1.87 5.21 21.08
N LYS A 79 -0.73 5.45 21.71
CA LYS A 79 -0.61 6.39 22.85
C LYS A 79 -0.90 7.84 22.46
N ALA A 80 -0.46 8.25 21.26
CA ALA A 80 -0.65 9.62 20.79
C ALA A 80 -2.14 9.96 20.53
N PHE A 81 -2.94 8.98 20.07
CA PHE A 81 -4.29 9.21 19.60
C PHE A 81 -5.39 8.44 20.34
N GLY A 82 -5.03 7.48 21.17
CA GLY A 82 -5.99 6.64 21.90
C GLY A 82 -6.75 5.62 21.05
N ARG A 83 -6.50 5.57 19.73
CA ARG A 83 -7.20 4.71 18.76
C ARG A 83 -6.36 4.44 17.50
N ILE A 84 -6.68 3.36 16.80
CA ILE A 84 -6.26 3.08 15.42
C ILE A 84 -7.50 2.52 14.72
N ASP A 85 -7.90 3.15 13.61
CA ASP A 85 -9.12 2.82 12.86
C ASP A 85 -8.82 2.14 11.52
N GLY A 86 -7.61 2.32 11.03
CA GLY A 86 -7.21 1.73 9.77
C GLY A 86 -5.71 1.43 9.69
N LEU A 87 -5.40 0.46 8.85
CA LEU A 87 -4.03 0.11 8.48
C LEU A 87 -3.93 -0.01 6.97
N VAL A 88 -3.00 0.73 6.37
CA VAL A 88 -2.59 0.57 4.97
C VAL A 88 -1.20 -0.03 4.95
N ASN A 89 -1.13 -1.32 4.65
CA ASN A 89 0.10 -2.01 4.35
C ASN A 89 0.51 -1.70 2.91
N ASN A 90 1.44 -0.77 2.72
CA ASN A 90 1.87 -0.30 1.41
C ASN A 90 3.38 -0.43 1.18
N ALA A 91 4.20 -0.33 2.23
CA ALA A 91 5.65 -0.40 2.09
C ALA A 91 6.09 -1.67 1.34
N GLY A 92 7.11 -1.52 0.49
CA GLY A 92 7.68 -2.62 -0.28
C GLY A 92 8.46 -2.10 -1.48
N ILE A 93 9.28 -2.99 -2.04
CA ILE A 93 10.12 -2.68 -3.19
C ILE A 93 10.26 -3.92 -4.08
N ASN A 94 10.17 -3.74 -5.39
CA ASN A 94 10.61 -4.77 -6.32
C ASN A 94 12.14 -4.77 -6.36
N ASP A 95 12.74 -5.69 -5.64
CA ASP A 95 14.18 -5.82 -5.43
C ASP A 95 14.88 -6.70 -6.48
N GLY A 96 14.13 -7.20 -7.48
CA GLY A 96 14.69 -7.97 -8.58
C GLY A 96 15.26 -9.34 -8.18
N ILE A 97 14.86 -9.88 -7.04
CA ILE A 97 15.33 -11.20 -6.59
C ILE A 97 14.66 -12.30 -7.42
N ASP A 98 15.42 -12.85 -8.32
CA ASP A 98 15.00 -13.93 -9.23
C ASP A 98 15.32 -15.34 -8.69
N LEU A 99 15.22 -16.37 -9.55
CA LEU A 99 15.47 -17.74 -9.16
C LEU A 99 16.97 -18.05 -8.97
N GLU A 100 17.85 -17.26 -9.56
CA GLU A 100 19.32 -17.46 -9.50
C GLU A 100 19.94 -16.78 -8.26
N ALA A 101 19.23 -15.85 -7.61
CA ALA A 101 19.73 -15.09 -6.47
C ALA A 101 19.97 -15.92 -5.20
N GLY A 102 19.39 -17.12 -5.12
CA GLY A 102 19.57 -18.06 -4.03
C GLY A 102 18.59 -17.84 -2.84
N PRO A 103 18.54 -18.84 -1.91
CA PRO A 103 17.52 -18.89 -0.87
C PRO A 103 17.61 -17.75 0.15
N ASP A 104 18.80 -17.26 0.47
CA ASP A 104 18.94 -16.21 1.48
C ASP A 104 18.43 -14.85 0.96
N ALA A 105 18.76 -14.50 -0.28
CA ALA A 105 18.23 -13.31 -0.94
C ALA A 105 16.69 -13.39 -1.05
N PHE A 106 16.16 -14.57 -1.36
CA PHE A 106 14.71 -14.80 -1.39
C PHE A 106 14.05 -14.56 -0.02
N ARG A 107 14.64 -15.09 1.08
CA ARG A 107 14.15 -14.85 2.45
C ARG A 107 14.16 -13.36 2.80
N GLU A 108 15.26 -12.68 2.49
CA GLU A 108 15.37 -11.22 2.74
C GLU A 108 14.33 -10.42 1.95
N SER A 109 14.04 -10.82 0.70
CA SER A 109 12.96 -10.20 -0.07
C SER A 109 11.58 -10.39 0.58
N LEU A 110 11.31 -11.55 1.19
CA LEU A 110 10.09 -11.77 1.96
C LEU A 110 10.02 -10.89 3.21
N GLU A 111 11.12 -10.71 3.95
CA GLU A 111 11.16 -9.76 5.07
C GLU A 111 10.81 -8.34 4.61
N ARG A 112 11.39 -7.86 3.51
CA ARG A 112 11.16 -6.52 2.95
C ARG A 112 9.76 -6.28 2.41
N ASN A 113 9.05 -7.34 1.98
CA ASN A 113 7.83 -7.19 1.19
C ASN A 113 6.61 -7.90 1.79
N LEU A 114 6.77 -8.79 2.77
CA LEU A 114 5.68 -9.60 3.31
C LEU A 114 5.61 -9.61 4.83
N ILE A 115 6.71 -9.95 5.51
CA ILE A 115 6.66 -10.24 6.96
C ILE A 115 6.15 -9.04 7.74
N HIS A 116 6.61 -7.85 7.42
CA HIS A 116 6.15 -6.64 8.08
C HIS A 116 4.65 -6.32 7.88
N TYR A 117 3.98 -6.84 6.82
CA TYR A 117 2.52 -6.73 6.68
C TYR A 117 1.81 -7.49 7.79
N TYR A 118 2.27 -8.71 8.06
CA TYR A 118 1.75 -9.51 9.15
C TYR A 118 2.07 -8.87 10.50
N THR A 119 3.32 -8.51 10.75
CA THR A 119 3.76 -7.95 12.03
C THR A 119 3.02 -6.64 12.34
N THR A 120 2.88 -5.73 11.36
CA THR A 120 2.14 -4.48 11.57
C THR A 120 0.66 -4.75 11.87
N ALA A 121 0.02 -5.65 11.11
CA ALA A 121 -1.37 -6.03 11.35
C ALA A 121 -1.56 -6.67 12.73
N HIS A 122 -0.64 -7.55 13.15
CA HIS A 122 -0.63 -8.19 14.46
C HIS A 122 -0.64 -7.16 15.60
N HIS A 123 0.27 -6.20 15.57
CA HIS A 123 0.36 -5.16 16.61
C HIS A 123 -0.81 -4.16 16.55
N CYS A 124 -1.39 -3.89 15.38
CA CYS A 124 -2.58 -3.04 15.24
C CYS A 124 -3.87 -3.74 15.69
N LEU A 125 -3.91 -5.09 15.71
CA LEU A 125 -5.13 -5.87 15.91
C LEU A 125 -5.94 -5.51 17.16
N PRO A 126 -5.35 -5.33 18.37
CA PRO A 126 -6.10 -4.95 19.56
C PRO A 126 -6.85 -3.62 19.42
N TRP A 127 -6.30 -2.69 18.63
CA TRP A 127 -6.86 -1.38 18.37
C TRP A 127 -7.94 -1.43 17.29
N LEU A 128 -7.67 -2.17 16.21
CA LEU A 128 -8.63 -2.39 15.13
C LEU A 128 -9.89 -3.12 15.62
N ARG A 129 -9.77 -4.03 16.59
CA ARG A 129 -10.93 -4.67 17.26
C ARG A 129 -11.80 -3.65 17.98
N LYS A 130 -11.20 -2.71 18.73
CA LYS A 130 -11.93 -1.66 19.45
C LYS A 130 -12.66 -0.72 18.50
N SER A 131 -12.04 -0.38 17.38
CA SER A 131 -12.59 0.56 16.40
C SER A 131 -13.50 -0.09 15.35
N ARG A 132 -13.48 -1.43 15.23
CA ARG A 132 -14.08 -2.18 14.10
C ARG A 132 -13.55 -1.66 12.77
N GLY A 133 -12.22 -1.51 12.70
CA GLY A 133 -11.52 -0.79 11.65
C GLY A 133 -11.40 -1.54 10.33
N ALA A 134 -10.45 -1.08 9.49
CA ALA A 134 -10.20 -1.70 8.20
C ALA A 134 -8.70 -1.85 7.91
N ILE A 135 -8.35 -2.89 7.17
CA ILE A 135 -6.99 -3.14 6.65
C ILE A 135 -7.05 -3.10 5.12
N VAL A 136 -6.15 -2.37 4.50
CA VAL A 136 -5.95 -2.40 3.04
C VAL A 136 -4.50 -2.81 2.75
N ASN A 137 -4.34 -3.90 2.00
CA ASN A 137 -3.05 -4.40 1.55
C ASN A 137 -2.79 -3.94 0.11
N VAL A 138 -1.67 -3.26 -0.14
CA VAL A 138 -1.25 -2.86 -1.49
C VAL A 138 -0.39 -3.97 -2.09
N SER A 139 -1.01 -4.81 -2.92
CA SER A 139 -0.37 -5.90 -3.65
C SER A 139 0.22 -5.41 -4.99
N SER A 140 0.18 -6.23 -6.03
CA SER A 140 0.69 -5.93 -7.37
C SER A 140 0.11 -6.88 -8.40
N LYS A 141 0.02 -6.43 -9.66
CA LYS A 141 -0.30 -7.31 -10.80
C LYS A 141 0.62 -8.54 -10.88
N THR A 142 1.88 -8.41 -10.45
CA THR A 142 2.87 -9.50 -10.50
C THR A 142 2.42 -10.75 -9.75
N ALA A 143 1.56 -10.58 -8.72
CA ALA A 143 0.96 -11.69 -8.00
C ALA A 143 0.08 -12.61 -8.89
N LEU A 144 -0.39 -12.11 -10.03
CA LEU A 144 -1.35 -12.79 -10.89
C LEU A 144 -0.80 -13.06 -12.30
N THR A 145 0.03 -12.13 -12.84
CA THR A 145 0.46 -12.21 -14.23
C THR A 145 1.85 -12.82 -14.41
N GLY A 146 2.68 -12.81 -13.35
CA GLY A 146 4.11 -13.02 -13.48
C GLY A 146 4.80 -11.88 -14.25
N GLN A 147 6.05 -11.60 -13.97
CA GLN A 147 6.81 -10.56 -14.66
C GLN A 147 8.16 -11.06 -15.15
N GLY A 148 8.69 -12.13 -14.54
CA GLY A 148 10.07 -12.58 -14.68
C GLY A 148 11.03 -11.84 -13.77
N SER A 149 12.16 -12.44 -13.44
CA SER A 149 13.28 -11.86 -12.68
C SER A 149 12.89 -11.16 -11.37
N THR A 150 11.85 -11.63 -10.67
CA THR A 150 11.34 -11.00 -9.44
C THR A 150 10.57 -11.99 -8.55
N SER A 151 11.14 -13.18 -8.35
CA SER A 151 10.51 -14.27 -7.61
C SER A 151 10.14 -13.90 -6.18
N GLY A 152 11.04 -13.22 -5.45
CA GLY A 152 10.82 -12.81 -4.07
C GLY A 152 9.65 -11.83 -3.93
N TYR A 153 9.66 -10.78 -4.72
CA TYR A 153 8.59 -9.78 -4.74
C TYR A 153 7.23 -10.40 -5.15
N THR A 154 7.22 -11.20 -6.21
CA THR A 154 5.99 -11.87 -6.69
C THR A 154 5.40 -12.82 -5.64
N ALA A 155 6.25 -13.61 -4.96
CA ALA A 155 5.82 -14.48 -3.88
C ALA A 155 5.18 -13.67 -2.73
N ALA A 156 5.84 -12.59 -2.31
CA ALA A 156 5.33 -11.69 -1.29
C ALA A 156 3.98 -11.09 -1.68
N LYS A 157 3.85 -10.56 -2.90
CA LYS A 157 2.62 -9.93 -3.40
C LYS A 157 1.48 -10.95 -3.57
N GLY A 158 1.78 -12.19 -3.96
CA GLY A 158 0.81 -13.29 -3.98
C GLY A 158 0.33 -13.68 -2.57
N ALA A 159 1.27 -13.81 -1.63
CA ALA A 159 0.94 -14.10 -0.25
C ALA A 159 0.04 -13.03 0.39
N GLN A 160 0.26 -11.74 0.08
CA GLN A 160 -0.60 -10.65 0.56
C GLN A 160 -2.07 -10.80 0.11
N LEU A 161 -2.31 -11.32 -1.10
CA LEU A 161 -3.67 -11.60 -1.58
C LEU A 161 -4.32 -12.74 -0.78
N SER A 162 -3.57 -13.81 -0.50
CA SER A 162 -4.05 -14.91 0.35
C SER A 162 -4.34 -14.43 1.77
N LEU A 163 -3.43 -13.67 2.39
CA LEU A 163 -3.61 -13.09 3.72
C LEU A 163 -4.82 -12.15 3.79
N THR A 164 -5.11 -11.41 2.72
CA THR A 164 -6.29 -10.54 2.66
C THR A 164 -7.58 -11.32 2.88
N ARG A 165 -7.75 -12.45 2.21
CA ARG A 165 -8.94 -13.30 2.38
C ARG A 165 -8.95 -14.05 3.70
N GLU A 166 -7.81 -14.57 4.12
CA GLU A 166 -7.66 -15.24 5.42
C GLU A 166 -8.02 -14.30 6.57
N TRP A 167 -7.46 -13.08 6.58
CA TRP A 167 -7.77 -12.10 7.62
C TRP A 167 -9.22 -11.60 7.54
N ALA A 168 -9.78 -11.42 6.35
CA ALA A 168 -11.18 -11.07 6.19
C ALA A 168 -12.10 -12.15 6.80
N ALA A 169 -11.79 -13.42 6.60
CA ALA A 169 -12.53 -14.54 7.20
C ALA A 169 -12.34 -14.61 8.71
N ALA A 170 -11.10 -14.51 9.20
CA ALA A 170 -10.77 -14.61 10.61
C ALA A 170 -11.37 -13.45 11.45
N LEU A 171 -11.35 -12.24 10.91
CA LEU A 171 -11.70 -11.01 11.65
C LEU A 171 -13.15 -10.54 11.43
N ARG A 172 -13.96 -11.28 10.67
CA ARG A 172 -15.36 -10.92 10.41
C ARG A 172 -16.21 -10.76 11.67
N GLY A 173 -15.95 -11.60 12.66
CA GLY A 173 -16.64 -11.56 13.97
C GLY A 173 -16.31 -10.30 14.77
N ASP A 174 -15.14 -9.73 14.55
CA ASP A 174 -14.68 -8.48 15.16
C ASP A 174 -15.22 -7.24 14.40
N GLY A 175 -15.88 -7.43 13.25
CA GLY A 175 -16.35 -6.34 12.38
C GLY A 175 -15.23 -5.63 11.63
N ILE A 176 -14.03 -6.24 11.54
CA ILE A 176 -12.88 -5.69 10.82
C ILE A 176 -12.98 -6.12 9.34
N ARG A 177 -12.80 -5.17 8.43
CA ARG A 177 -12.77 -5.41 6.99
C ARG A 177 -11.33 -5.47 6.48
N VAL A 178 -11.05 -6.38 5.57
CA VAL A 178 -9.71 -6.54 4.98
C VAL A 178 -9.85 -6.68 3.47
N ASN A 179 -9.21 -5.79 2.73
CA ASN A 179 -9.23 -5.78 1.27
C ASN A 179 -7.82 -5.56 0.69
N ALA A 180 -7.64 -5.83 -0.58
CA ALA A 180 -6.39 -5.56 -1.29
C ALA A 180 -6.63 -4.68 -2.51
N ILE A 181 -5.66 -3.84 -2.83
CA ILE A 181 -5.53 -3.13 -4.10
C ILE A 181 -4.46 -3.83 -4.93
N ILE A 182 -4.71 -3.95 -6.22
CA ILE A 182 -3.78 -4.54 -7.19
C ILE A 182 -3.43 -3.49 -8.25
N PRO A 183 -2.39 -2.69 -8.01
CA PRO A 183 -1.85 -1.80 -9.02
C PRO A 183 -1.11 -2.56 -10.13
N ALA A 184 -1.07 -2.00 -11.33
CA ALA A 184 -0.16 -2.44 -12.38
C ALA A 184 0.97 -1.41 -12.57
N GLU A 185 0.88 -0.61 -13.61
CA GLU A 185 1.89 0.40 -13.95
C GLU A 185 1.48 1.75 -13.34
N VAL A 186 2.12 2.13 -12.25
CA VAL A 186 1.84 3.38 -11.52
C VAL A 186 3.04 4.30 -11.58
N MET A 187 2.84 5.54 -12.06
CA MET A 187 3.90 6.53 -12.07
C MET A 187 4.20 7.00 -10.65
N THR A 188 5.27 6.50 -10.10
CA THR A 188 5.80 6.85 -8.78
C THR A 188 7.21 7.39 -8.91
N PRO A 189 7.75 8.11 -7.89
CA PRO A 189 9.15 8.54 -7.92
C PRO A 189 10.16 7.39 -8.10
N LEU A 190 9.83 6.20 -7.59
CA LEU A 190 10.64 5.00 -7.79
C LEU A 190 10.60 4.54 -9.25
N TYR A 191 9.42 4.58 -9.88
CA TYR A 191 9.25 4.20 -11.27
C TYR A 191 9.95 5.19 -12.22
N GLU A 192 9.83 6.50 -11.96
CA GLU A 192 10.55 7.54 -12.70
C GLU A 192 12.07 7.33 -12.62
N LYS A 193 12.58 6.98 -11.43
CA LYS A 193 14.00 6.69 -11.21
C LYS A 193 14.45 5.47 -12.01
N TRP A 194 13.62 4.44 -12.07
CA TRP A 194 13.87 3.25 -12.86
C TRP A 194 13.84 3.55 -14.37
N LEU A 195 12.88 4.34 -14.87
CA LEU A 195 12.86 4.75 -16.28
C LEU A 195 14.14 5.46 -16.70
N LYS A 196 14.71 6.29 -15.84
CA LYS A 196 15.97 7.02 -16.11
C LYS A 196 17.21 6.11 -16.23
N THR A 197 17.09 4.81 -15.94
CA THR A 197 18.17 3.83 -16.15
C THR A 197 18.27 3.30 -17.57
N PHE A 198 17.29 3.61 -18.42
CA PHE A 198 17.30 3.23 -19.85
C PHE A 198 17.93 4.31 -20.71
N ASP A 199 18.54 3.93 -21.85
CA ASP A 199 19.14 4.85 -22.80
C ASP A 199 18.12 5.85 -23.38
N ASP A 200 16.89 5.40 -23.59
CA ASP A 200 15.75 6.23 -24.03
C ASP A 200 14.54 6.01 -23.09
N PRO A 201 14.43 6.79 -22.01
CA PRO A 201 13.33 6.71 -21.06
C PRO A 201 11.95 6.98 -21.68
N GLU A 202 11.87 7.88 -22.68
CA GLU A 202 10.61 8.26 -23.32
C GLU A 202 10.09 7.13 -24.21
N ALA A 203 10.95 6.55 -25.04
CA ALA A 203 10.59 5.39 -25.84
C ALA A 203 10.19 4.20 -24.96
N ARG A 204 10.89 3.98 -23.85
CA ARG A 204 10.53 2.94 -22.89
C ARG A 204 9.17 3.18 -22.25
N LEU A 205 8.89 4.40 -21.84
CA LEU A 205 7.59 4.78 -21.30
C LEU A 205 6.47 4.58 -22.33
N ALA A 206 6.67 5.02 -23.57
CA ALA A 206 5.71 4.84 -24.65
C ALA A 206 5.41 3.35 -24.95
N GLU A 207 6.45 2.50 -24.92
CA GLU A 207 6.26 1.04 -25.06
C GLU A 207 5.39 0.45 -23.95
N ILE A 208 5.59 0.88 -22.70
CA ILE A 208 4.84 0.42 -21.55
C ILE A 208 3.39 0.90 -21.62
N THR A 209 3.19 2.18 -21.81
CA THR A 209 1.85 2.82 -21.80
C THR A 209 0.96 2.32 -22.92
N ARG A 210 1.51 2.05 -24.12
CA ARG A 210 0.78 1.44 -25.24
C ARG A 210 0.09 0.13 -24.87
N ARG A 211 0.59 -0.58 -23.84
CA ARG A 211 0.04 -1.87 -23.36
C ARG A 211 -1.06 -1.70 -22.33
N ILE A 212 -1.36 -0.48 -21.89
CA ILE A 212 -2.42 -0.19 -20.94
C ILE A 212 -3.70 0.13 -21.71
N PRO A 213 -4.74 -0.71 -21.64
CA PRO A 213 -5.92 -0.56 -22.50
C PRO A 213 -6.63 0.77 -22.35
N LEU A 214 -6.88 1.22 -21.12
CA LEU A 214 -7.60 2.47 -20.89
C LEU A 214 -6.66 3.68 -20.97
N GLY A 215 -6.81 4.46 -22.04
CA GLY A 215 -6.12 5.74 -22.20
C GLY A 215 -4.63 5.65 -22.51
N GLN A 216 -4.05 4.46 -22.63
CA GLN A 216 -2.61 4.24 -22.94
C GLN A 216 -1.68 5.11 -22.10
N ARG A 217 -1.95 5.18 -20.80
CA ARG A 217 -1.20 5.97 -19.82
C ARG A 217 -0.96 5.20 -18.54
N MET A 218 0.03 5.64 -17.78
CA MET A 218 0.24 5.14 -16.41
C MET A 218 -0.95 5.50 -15.50
N THR A 219 -1.25 4.63 -14.56
CA THR A 219 -2.11 4.96 -13.42
C THR A 219 -1.38 5.97 -12.52
N THR A 220 -2.10 6.93 -11.95
CA THR A 220 -1.52 7.85 -10.97
C THR A 220 -1.57 7.28 -9.56
N SER A 221 -0.73 7.80 -8.67
CA SER A 221 -0.75 7.42 -7.27
C SER A 221 -2.07 7.83 -6.59
N GLU A 222 -2.67 8.92 -7.04
CA GLU A 222 -3.96 9.45 -6.56
C GLU A 222 -5.12 8.53 -6.93
N GLU A 223 -5.17 7.98 -8.16
CA GLU A 223 -6.20 7.03 -8.58
C GLU A 223 -6.18 5.75 -7.71
N ILE A 224 -4.98 5.30 -7.31
CA ILE A 224 -4.85 4.20 -6.35
C ILE A 224 -5.34 4.64 -4.96
N ALA A 225 -4.92 5.83 -4.51
CA ALA A 225 -5.26 6.36 -3.19
C ALA A 225 -6.77 6.51 -3.00
N ASP A 226 -7.51 7.00 -4.00
CA ASP A 226 -8.96 7.17 -3.95
C ASP A 226 -9.67 5.85 -3.63
N THR A 227 -9.21 4.76 -4.27
CA THR A 227 -9.78 3.42 -4.00
C THR A 227 -9.39 2.90 -2.61
N VAL A 228 -8.16 3.13 -2.16
CA VAL A 228 -7.71 2.78 -0.79
C VAL A 228 -8.56 3.51 0.24
N ILE A 229 -8.78 4.82 0.06
CA ILE A 229 -9.57 5.67 0.95
C ILE A 229 -11.03 5.21 0.98
N PHE A 230 -11.61 4.91 -0.18
CA PHE A 230 -12.94 4.31 -0.25
C PHE A 230 -13.03 3.01 0.57
N LEU A 231 -12.06 2.10 0.44
CA LEU A 231 -12.06 0.84 1.18
C LEU A 231 -11.89 1.01 2.69
N LEU A 232 -11.23 2.08 3.15
CA LEU A 232 -11.13 2.43 4.57
C LEU A 232 -12.41 3.06 5.11
N SER A 233 -13.22 3.65 4.24
CA SER A 233 -14.39 4.45 4.60
C SER A 233 -15.59 3.63 5.06
N ASP A 234 -16.57 4.29 5.69
CA ASP A 234 -17.85 3.71 6.06
C ASP A 234 -18.71 3.35 4.83
N LYS A 235 -18.37 3.89 3.65
CA LYS A 235 -19.06 3.57 2.38
C LYS A 235 -18.71 2.17 1.86
N ALA A 236 -17.60 1.59 2.30
CA ALA A 236 -17.21 0.22 2.02
C ALA A 236 -17.61 -0.76 3.15
N SER A 237 -18.62 -0.43 3.97
CA SER A 237 -19.02 -1.18 5.17
C SER A 237 -19.36 -2.65 4.93
N HIS A 238 -19.73 -3.03 3.71
CA HIS A 238 -20.04 -4.43 3.34
C HIS A 238 -19.04 -5.00 2.31
N THR A 239 -17.82 -4.39 2.19
CA THR A 239 -16.77 -4.83 1.28
C THR A 239 -15.61 -5.40 2.08
N THR A 240 -15.41 -6.71 2.03
CA THR A 240 -14.29 -7.41 2.69
C THR A 240 -13.84 -8.62 1.87
N GLY A 241 -12.57 -9.01 1.98
CA GLY A 241 -11.98 -10.13 1.25
C GLY A 241 -11.80 -9.87 -0.26
N GLN A 242 -11.94 -8.63 -0.71
CA GLN A 242 -11.93 -8.28 -2.13
C GLN A 242 -10.54 -7.87 -2.60
N TRP A 243 -10.29 -8.10 -3.87
CA TRP A 243 -9.12 -7.65 -4.62
C TRP A 243 -9.61 -6.67 -5.69
N LEU A 244 -9.22 -5.40 -5.58
CA LEU A 244 -9.64 -4.36 -6.51
C LEU A 244 -8.48 -3.95 -7.40
N PHE A 245 -8.74 -3.93 -8.70
CA PHE A 245 -7.79 -3.56 -9.73
C PHE A 245 -7.98 -2.10 -10.12
N VAL A 246 -6.91 -1.32 -10.02
CA VAL A 246 -6.85 0.05 -10.52
C VAL A 246 -5.67 0.11 -11.48
N ASP A 247 -5.88 -0.35 -12.71
CA ASP A 247 -4.79 -0.68 -13.64
C ASP A 247 -5.08 -0.37 -15.12
N GLY A 248 -6.15 0.36 -15.38
CA GLY A 248 -6.56 0.66 -16.74
C GLY A 248 -6.92 -0.56 -17.59
N GLY A 249 -7.30 -1.66 -16.94
CA GLY A 249 -7.63 -2.94 -17.61
C GLY A 249 -6.40 -3.80 -17.94
N TYR A 250 -5.21 -3.41 -17.45
CA TYR A 250 -3.95 -4.09 -17.78
C TYR A 250 -3.98 -5.59 -17.50
N THR A 251 -4.58 -6.02 -16.41
CA THR A 251 -4.57 -7.42 -15.97
C THR A 251 -5.63 -8.28 -16.65
N HIS A 252 -6.81 -7.72 -16.93
CA HIS A 252 -8.00 -8.53 -17.28
C HIS A 252 -8.53 -8.34 -18.69
N LEU A 253 -8.22 -7.24 -19.38
CA LEU A 253 -8.73 -7.05 -20.73
C LEU A 253 -7.88 -7.80 -21.75
N ASP A 254 -8.59 -8.44 -22.70
CA ASP A 254 -7.95 -9.07 -23.86
C ASP A 254 -7.35 -8.01 -24.78
N ARG A 255 -6.08 -8.19 -25.12
CA ARG A 255 -5.30 -7.28 -25.96
C ARG A 255 -5.33 -7.64 -27.44
N ALA A 256 -6.01 -8.72 -27.78
CA ALA A 256 -6.24 -9.09 -29.18
C ALA A 256 -7.44 -8.38 -29.81
N LEU A 257 -8.08 -7.45 -29.07
CA LEU A 257 -9.23 -6.68 -29.54
C LEU A 257 -8.85 -5.34 -30.18
N ASP A 258 -7.57 -5.03 -30.37
CA ASP A 258 -7.06 -3.81 -31.00
C ASP A 258 -6.88 -3.98 -32.51
#